data_a22e5e996c5c973cd707607aa9ea1952
#
_entry.id   a22e5e996c5c973cd707607aa9ea1952
#
_cell.length_a   1.000
_cell.length_b   1.000
_cell.length_c   1.000
_cell.angle_alpha   90.00
_cell.angle_beta   90.00
_cell.angle_gamma   90.00
#
_symmetry.space_group_name_H-M   'P 1'
#
loop_
_entity.id
_entity.type
_entity.pdbx_description
1 polymer ?
#
loop_
_entity_poly.entity_id
_entity_poly.type
_entity_poly.pdbx_seq_one_letter_code
_entity_poly.pdbx_strand_id
1 'polypeptide(L)'
;MSVLRLSGITKSFGDNAILKGISLEAEPGEFIALVGPSGCGKSTLLRIVAGLEHPTSGSVVADGRELTALAPAERNVAMVFQSYALYPHLTAAQNIAVPLAMRKLTSVQRLPILGNLLPGQKEVRGAIQRQVQDMAQSLKIEHLLDRKPGQMSGGQRQRVALARAMVRRPALFLMDEPLSNLDANLRVHARGEIVDLHRRAGVPTLYVTHDQAEALSMADRVAVMIAGNLLQLASPQAIYDDPAHIEVARFLGQPRINTLDTRVTSDKTVKLGNICLTVSGAAREGDEVTIAIRPEHLRVSSPNPSGVAAHVERLEFLGSEVIVYMVIDGLNQPLVAKLTPAEAKGMSASMPVSILAEPGRALVFAQDGKRLSSQPVTADALEVAHG
;
A
#
# COMPACT_ATOMS: atom_id res chain seq x y z
N MET A 1 -23.80 3.48 -8.64
CA MET A 1 -22.38 3.77 -8.30
C MET A 1 -21.67 2.44 -8.14
N SER A 2 -20.53 2.28 -8.80
CA SER A 2 -19.82 0.99 -8.87
C SER A 2 -19.21 0.64 -7.52
N VAL A 3 -19.56 -0.51 -6.95
CA VAL A 3 -18.95 -1.11 -5.75
C VAL A 3 -18.19 -2.34 -6.21
N LEU A 4 -16.97 -2.54 -5.70
CA LEU A 4 -16.23 -3.79 -5.90
C LEU A 4 -16.34 -4.63 -4.63
N ARG A 5 -16.72 -5.91 -4.77
CA ARG A 5 -16.72 -6.89 -3.68
C ARG A 5 -15.97 -8.14 -4.07
N LEU A 6 -14.99 -8.50 -3.28
CA LEU A 6 -14.27 -9.77 -3.32
C LEU A 6 -14.72 -10.61 -2.13
N SER A 7 -15.12 -11.85 -2.35
CA SER A 7 -15.62 -12.74 -1.29
C SER A 7 -14.86 -14.06 -1.31
N GLY A 8 -14.05 -14.29 -0.28
CA GLY A 8 -13.36 -15.55 -0.04
C GLY A 8 -12.43 -15.99 -1.18
N ILE A 9 -11.74 -15.06 -1.84
CA ILE A 9 -10.86 -15.37 -2.98
C ILE A 9 -9.69 -16.24 -2.52
N THR A 10 -9.63 -17.46 -3.05
CA THR A 10 -8.46 -18.34 -2.90
C THR A 10 -7.77 -18.55 -4.25
N LYS A 11 -6.47 -18.79 -4.21
CA LYS A 11 -5.71 -19.19 -5.40
C LYS A 11 -4.56 -20.09 -5.01
N SER A 12 -4.47 -21.24 -5.68
CA SER A 12 -3.32 -22.14 -5.59
C SER A 12 -2.74 -22.41 -6.98
N PHE A 13 -1.44 -22.59 -7.05
CA PHE A 13 -0.71 -23.11 -8.20
C PHE A 13 -0.03 -24.43 -7.78
N GLY A 14 -0.59 -25.55 -8.22
CA GLY A 14 -0.24 -26.86 -7.67
C GLY A 14 -0.52 -26.86 -6.16
N ASP A 15 0.43 -27.29 -5.34
CA ASP A 15 0.32 -27.34 -3.89
C ASP A 15 0.58 -26.01 -3.19
N ASN A 16 0.98 -24.98 -3.93
CA ASN A 16 1.33 -23.68 -3.33
C ASN A 16 0.10 -22.76 -3.26
N ALA A 17 -0.43 -22.51 -2.08
CA ALA A 17 -1.53 -21.60 -1.81
C ALA A 17 -1.04 -20.15 -1.75
N ILE A 18 -1.36 -19.36 -2.79
CA ILE A 18 -0.96 -17.96 -2.93
C ILE A 18 -1.97 -17.01 -2.25
N LEU A 19 -3.27 -17.28 -2.39
CA LEU A 19 -4.33 -16.49 -1.74
C LEU A 19 -5.17 -17.42 -0.87
N LYS A 20 -5.46 -16.97 0.35
CA LYS A 20 -6.04 -17.78 1.41
C LYS A 20 -7.37 -17.23 1.92
N GLY A 21 -8.32 -16.96 1.02
CA GLY A 21 -9.65 -16.47 1.39
C GLY A 21 -9.76 -14.96 1.54
N ILE A 22 -9.22 -14.21 0.57
CA ILE A 22 -9.26 -12.75 0.58
C ILE A 22 -10.70 -12.25 0.38
N SER A 23 -11.17 -11.44 1.34
CA SER A 23 -12.43 -10.71 1.24
C SER A 23 -12.17 -9.22 1.41
N LEU A 24 -12.67 -8.41 0.47
CA LEU A 24 -12.45 -6.97 0.43
C LEU A 24 -13.65 -6.31 -0.27
N GLU A 25 -14.07 -5.18 0.24
CA GLU A 25 -15.08 -4.33 -0.41
C GLU A 25 -14.51 -2.92 -0.61
N ALA A 26 -14.70 -2.38 -1.83
CA ALA A 26 -14.34 -1.01 -2.16
C ALA A 26 -15.62 -0.25 -2.55
N GLU A 27 -15.81 0.90 -1.90
CA GLU A 27 -16.91 1.81 -2.14
C GLU A 27 -16.77 2.57 -3.47
N PRO A 28 -17.85 3.17 -3.98
CA PRO A 28 -17.79 3.99 -5.18
C PRO A 28 -16.78 5.14 -5.02
N GLY A 29 -15.84 5.23 -5.97
CA GLY A 29 -14.81 6.28 -5.95
C GLY A 29 -13.78 6.11 -4.83
N GLU A 30 -13.66 4.95 -4.23
CA GLU A 30 -12.66 4.68 -3.20
C GLU A 30 -11.34 4.21 -3.80
N PHE A 31 -10.24 4.71 -3.25
CA PHE A 31 -8.88 4.32 -3.60
C PHE A 31 -8.31 3.37 -2.54
N ILE A 32 -8.16 2.09 -2.86
CA ILE A 32 -7.55 1.10 -1.96
C ILE A 32 -6.15 0.75 -2.45
N ALA A 33 -5.13 0.98 -1.61
CA ALA A 33 -3.79 0.51 -1.85
C ALA A 33 -3.58 -0.89 -1.27
N LEU A 34 -3.11 -1.82 -2.11
CA LEU A 34 -2.70 -3.18 -1.72
C LEU A 34 -1.19 -3.19 -1.48
N VAL A 35 -0.77 -3.43 -0.25
CA VAL A 35 0.64 -3.46 0.14
C VAL A 35 1.01 -4.77 0.82
N GLY A 36 2.30 -5.07 0.87
CA GLY A 36 2.81 -6.28 1.52
C GLY A 36 4.13 -6.72 0.89
N PRO A 37 4.83 -7.69 1.51
CA PRO A 37 6.09 -8.24 0.98
C PRO A 37 5.96 -8.79 -0.44
N SER A 38 7.07 -8.90 -1.15
CA SER A 38 7.10 -9.55 -2.46
C SER A 38 6.60 -10.99 -2.36
N GLY A 39 5.80 -11.42 -3.32
CA GLY A 39 5.26 -12.79 -3.36
C GLY A 39 4.03 -13.03 -2.46
N CYS A 40 3.50 -12.04 -1.72
CA CYS A 40 2.31 -12.23 -0.87
C CYS A 40 0.97 -12.32 -1.63
N GLY A 41 0.97 -12.22 -2.98
CA GLY A 41 -0.23 -12.45 -3.79
C GLY A 41 -0.94 -11.19 -4.34
N LYS A 42 -0.43 -9.97 -4.12
CA LYS A 42 -1.06 -8.70 -4.58
C LYS A 42 -1.38 -8.68 -6.07
N SER A 43 -0.36 -8.88 -6.92
CA SER A 43 -0.55 -8.90 -8.38
C SER A 43 -1.41 -10.07 -8.84
N THR A 44 -1.39 -11.21 -8.13
CA THR A 44 -2.27 -12.35 -8.40
C THR A 44 -3.73 -11.97 -8.13
N LEU A 45 -4.01 -11.32 -7.00
CA LEU A 45 -5.35 -10.81 -6.68
C LEU A 45 -5.82 -9.82 -7.75
N LEU A 46 -4.96 -8.88 -8.14
CA LEU A 46 -5.28 -7.90 -9.18
C LEU A 46 -5.59 -8.57 -10.53
N ARG A 47 -4.82 -9.59 -10.92
CA ARG A 47 -5.05 -10.37 -12.16
C ARG A 47 -6.36 -11.16 -12.11
N ILE A 48 -6.74 -11.68 -10.94
CA ILE A 48 -8.05 -12.35 -10.75
C ILE A 48 -9.18 -11.34 -10.97
N VAL A 49 -9.09 -10.14 -10.40
CA VAL A 49 -10.10 -9.09 -10.59
C VAL A 49 -10.16 -8.64 -12.06
N ALA A 50 -9.02 -8.57 -12.74
CA ALA A 50 -8.94 -8.24 -14.17
C ALA A 50 -9.47 -9.37 -15.09
N GLY A 51 -9.62 -10.60 -14.58
CA GLY A 51 -9.98 -11.79 -15.37
C GLY A 51 -8.84 -12.41 -16.16
N LEU A 52 -7.61 -12.01 -15.85
CA LEU A 52 -6.39 -12.56 -16.45
C LEU A 52 -5.96 -13.85 -15.74
N GLU A 53 -6.53 -14.13 -14.58
CA GLU A 53 -6.32 -15.34 -13.79
C GLU A 53 -7.67 -15.78 -13.19
N HIS A 54 -7.89 -17.07 -13.03
CA HIS A 54 -9.08 -17.61 -12.37
C HIS A 54 -8.79 -17.89 -10.90
N PRO A 55 -9.68 -17.52 -9.97
CA PRO A 55 -9.55 -17.96 -8.58
C PRO A 55 -9.77 -19.46 -8.49
N THR A 56 -9.22 -20.11 -7.44
CA THR A 56 -9.55 -21.51 -7.11
C THR A 56 -10.94 -21.58 -6.49
N SER A 57 -11.30 -20.59 -5.65
CA SER A 57 -12.65 -20.40 -5.11
C SER A 57 -12.90 -18.94 -4.79
N GLY A 58 -14.15 -18.61 -4.45
CA GLY A 58 -14.58 -17.25 -4.15
C GLY A 58 -15.15 -16.54 -5.36
N SER A 59 -15.64 -15.31 -5.16
CA SER A 59 -16.33 -14.54 -6.21
C SER A 59 -15.84 -13.09 -6.27
N VAL A 60 -15.91 -12.51 -7.48
CA VAL A 60 -15.63 -11.10 -7.78
C VAL A 60 -16.92 -10.48 -8.32
N VAL A 61 -17.44 -9.48 -7.63
CA VAL A 61 -18.64 -8.73 -8.04
C VAL A 61 -18.26 -7.26 -8.20
N ALA A 62 -18.60 -6.64 -9.32
CA ALA A 62 -18.45 -5.21 -9.50
C ALA A 62 -19.72 -4.63 -10.15
N ASP A 63 -20.17 -3.49 -9.63
CA ASP A 63 -21.37 -2.79 -10.10
C ASP A 63 -22.62 -3.71 -10.13
N GLY A 64 -22.75 -4.57 -9.10
CA GLY A 64 -23.84 -5.53 -8.97
C GLY A 64 -23.77 -6.73 -9.93
N ARG A 65 -22.74 -6.81 -10.77
CA ARG A 65 -22.53 -7.91 -11.74
C ARG A 65 -21.42 -8.84 -11.27
N GLU A 66 -21.67 -10.14 -11.29
CA GLU A 66 -20.63 -11.12 -11.06
C GLU A 66 -19.67 -11.19 -12.24
N LEU A 67 -18.36 -11.07 -11.95
CA LEU A 67 -17.30 -11.03 -12.94
C LEU A 67 -16.45 -12.32 -13.00
N THR A 68 -16.59 -13.21 -12.02
CA THR A 68 -15.67 -14.34 -11.79
C THR A 68 -15.44 -15.19 -13.03
N ALA A 69 -16.53 -15.56 -13.74
CA ALA A 69 -16.48 -16.40 -14.93
C ALA A 69 -16.29 -15.60 -16.23
N LEU A 70 -16.33 -14.26 -16.20
CA LEU A 70 -16.28 -13.44 -17.39
C LEU A 70 -14.85 -13.30 -17.93
N ALA A 71 -14.71 -13.31 -19.25
CA ALA A 71 -13.45 -13.00 -19.90
C ALA A 71 -13.04 -11.53 -19.65
N PRO A 72 -11.73 -11.18 -19.68
CA PRO A 72 -11.23 -9.82 -19.41
C PRO A 72 -11.91 -8.74 -20.27
N ALA A 73 -12.22 -9.05 -21.54
CA ALA A 73 -12.85 -8.10 -22.46
C ALA A 73 -14.29 -7.72 -22.04
N GLU A 74 -14.98 -8.57 -21.28
CA GLU A 74 -16.37 -8.42 -20.86
C GLU A 74 -16.53 -7.70 -19.50
N ARG A 75 -15.43 -7.57 -18.74
CA ARG A 75 -15.47 -7.06 -17.36
C ARG A 75 -15.58 -5.54 -17.22
N ASN A 76 -15.45 -4.78 -18.26
CA ASN A 76 -15.39 -3.29 -18.21
C ASN A 76 -14.41 -2.74 -17.15
N VAL A 77 -13.29 -3.43 -16.97
CA VAL A 77 -12.21 -3.08 -16.03
C VAL A 77 -11.04 -2.49 -16.83
N ALA A 78 -10.39 -1.47 -16.30
CA ALA A 78 -9.14 -0.97 -16.86
C ALA A 78 -7.97 -1.40 -15.98
N MET A 79 -6.90 -1.89 -16.61
CA MET A 79 -5.67 -2.28 -15.92
C MET A 79 -4.47 -1.54 -16.48
N VAL A 80 -3.68 -0.96 -15.58
CA VAL A 80 -2.36 -0.39 -15.85
C VAL A 80 -1.32 -1.34 -15.29
N PHE A 81 -0.46 -1.86 -16.17
CA PHE A 81 0.61 -2.79 -15.82
C PHE A 81 1.88 -2.06 -15.42
N GLN A 82 2.73 -2.69 -14.64
CA GLN A 82 4.04 -2.20 -14.24
C GLN A 82 4.91 -1.75 -15.43
N SER A 83 4.90 -2.52 -16.55
CA SER A 83 5.62 -2.20 -17.79
C SER A 83 4.89 -1.21 -18.70
N TYR A 84 3.74 -0.66 -18.25
CA TYR A 84 2.80 0.14 -19.05
C TYR A 84 2.15 -0.63 -20.20
N ALA A 85 2.72 -1.71 -20.69
CA ALA A 85 2.25 -2.59 -21.77
C ALA A 85 1.77 -1.82 -23.03
N LEU A 86 2.47 -0.72 -23.37
CA LEU A 86 2.19 0.02 -24.61
C LEU A 86 2.68 -0.76 -25.83
N TYR A 87 1.91 -0.72 -26.92
CA TYR A 87 2.30 -1.29 -28.20
C TYR A 87 3.42 -0.45 -28.82
N PRO A 88 4.66 -0.99 -28.95
CA PRO A 88 5.83 -0.17 -29.30
C PRO A 88 5.81 0.35 -30.74
N HIS A 89 5.08 -0.33 -31.64
CA HIS A 89 4.94 0.03 -33.05
C HIS A 89 3.83 1.07 -33.31
N LEU A 90 2.93 1.28 -32.34
CA LEU A 90 1.83 2.25 -32.42
C LEU A 90 2.24 3.59 -31.82
N THR A 91 1.67 4.70 -32.36
CA THR A 91 1.80 6.02 -31.74
C THR A 91 1.00 6.12 -30.44
N ALA A 92 1.16 7.21 -29.66
CA ALA A 92 0.35 7.46 -28.47
C ALA A 92 -1.14 7.51 -28.81
N ALA A 93 -1.53 8.25 -29.85
CA ALA A 93 -2.91 8.32 -30.31
C ALA A 93 -3.48 6.93 -30.62
N GLN A 94 -2.72 6.12 -31.34
CA GLN A 94 -3.12 4.77 -31.67
C GLN A 94 -3.22 3.86 -30.44
N ASN A 95 -2.27 3.94 -29.49
CA ASN A 95 -2.32 3.20 -28.23
C ASN A 95 -3.59 3.54 -27.45
N ILE A 96 -3.94 4.83 -27.33
CA ILE A 96 -5.14 5.29 -26.64
C ILE A 96 -6.41 4.84 -27.38
N ALA A 97 -6.37 4.80 -28.72
CA ALA A 97 -7.53 4.40 -29.55
C ALA A 97 -7.83 2.90 -29.51
N VAL A 98 -6.84 2.02 -29.25
CA VAL A 98 -7.01 0.55 -29.28
C VAL A 98 -8.25 0.08 -28.51
N PRO A 99 -8.49 0.44 -27.24
CA PRO A 99 -9.65 -0.06 -26.50
C PRO A 99 -10.98 0.39 -27.09
N LEU A 100 -11.04 1.59 -27.67
CA LEU A 100 -12.23 2.09 -28.35
C LEU A 100 -12.48 1.38 -29.67
N ALA A 101 -11.43 1.16 -30.44
CA ALA A 101 -11.49 0.42 -31.70
C ALA A 101 -11.94 -1.02 -31.47
N MET A 102 -11.43 -1.68 -30.43
CA MET A 102 -11.83 -3.05 -30.08
C MET A 102 -13.30 -3.16 -29.68
N ARG A 103 -13.88 -2.14 -29.07
CA ARG A 103 -15.27 -2.09 -28.60
C ARG A 103 -16.26 -1.66 -29.71
N LYS A 104 -15.86 -0.67 -30.56
CA LYS A 104 -16.76 -0.01 -31.51
C LYS A 104 -16.67 -0.55 -32.93
N LEU A 105 -15.59 -1.25 -33.28
CA LEU A 105 -15.35 -1.73 -34.63
C LEU A 105 -15.36 -3.26 -34.68
N THR A 106 -15.99 -3.83 -35.69
CA THR A 106 -15.93 -5.27 -35.97
C THR A 106 -14.53 -5.66 -36.49
N SER A 107 -14.24 -6.96 -36.55
CA SER A 107 -12.93 -7.45 -37.02
C SER A 107 -12.59 -6.97 -38.44
N VAL A 108 -13.56 -6.93 -39.35
CA VAL A 108 -13.38 -6.43 -40.72
C VAL A 108 -13.15 -4.92 -40.75
N GLN A 109 -13.87 -4.16 -39.92
CA GLN A 109 -13.76 -2.71 -39.81
C GLN A 109 -12.42 -2.23 -39.23
N ARG A 110 -11.69 -3.11 -38.52
CA ARG A 110 -10.35 -2.82 -37.98
C ARG A 110 -9.24 -2.95 -39.01
N LEU A 111 -9.50 -3.60 -40.16
CA LEU A 111 -8.52 -3.72 -41.22
C LEU A 111 -8.16 -2.34 -41.82
N PRO A 112 -6.86 -2.04 -42.02
CA PRO A 112 -6.41 -0.67 -42.38
C PRO A 112 -6.99 -0.15 -43.69
N ILE A 113 -7.17 -1.02 -44.69
CA ILE A 113 -7.59 -0.64 -46.05
C ILE A 113 -9.11 -0.91 -46.20
N LEU A 114 -9.52 -2.17 -46.02
CA LEU A 114 -10.92 -2.58 -46.19
C LEU A 114 -11.87 -1.88 -45.21
N GLY A 115 -11.44 -1.68 -43.97
CA GLY A 115 -12.24 -0.99 -42.95
C GLY A 115 -12.59 0.46 -43.31
N ASN A 116 -11.71 1.16 -44.05
CA ASN A 116 -11.93 2.54 -44.44
C ASN A 116 -12.95 2.70 -45.57
N LEU A 117 -13.19 1.65 -46.36
CA LEU A 117 -14.11 1.65 -47.47
C LEU A 117 -15.56 1.34 -47.08
N LEU A 118 -15.78 0.87 -45.87
CA LEU A 118 -17.14 0.51 -45.38
C LEU A 118 -17.97 1.77 -45.02
N PRO A 119 -19.27 1.77 -45.32
CA PRO A 119 -20.17 2.88 -44.98
C PRO A 119 -20.21 3.18 -43.48
N GLY A 120 -20.33 4.45 -43.09
CA GLY A 120 -20.40 4.89 -41.68
C GLY A 120 -19.10 4.90 -40.90
N GLN A 121 -17.98 4.42 -41.48
CA GLN A 121 -16.71 4.32 -40.78
C GLN A 121 -16.08 5.68 -40.45
N LYS A 122 -16.28 6.70 -41.30
CA LYS A 122 -15.75 8.04 -41.06
C LYS A 122 -16.29 8.64 -39.76
N GLU A 123 -17.58 8.45 -39.47
CA GLU A 123 -18.20 8.97 -38.24
C GLU A 123 -17.69 8.26 -37.00
N VAL A 124 -17.63 6.91 -37.02
CA VAL A 124 -17.16 6.11 -35.90
C VAL A 124 -15.68 6.40 -35.58
N ARG A 125 -14.83 6.45 -36.63
CA ARG A 125 -13.40 6.79 -36.45
C ARG A 125 -13.21 8.23 -36.01
N GLY A 126 -13.99 9.18 -36.53
CA GLY A 126 -13.99 10.57 -36.08
C GLY A 126 -14.42 10.70 -34.61
N ALA A 127 -15.40 9.91 -34.16
CA ALA A 127 -15.80 9.86 -32.76
C ALA A 127 -14.71 9.26 -31.87
N ILE A 128 -13.99 8.22 -32.32
CA ILE A 128 -12.84 7.66 -31.62
C ILE A 128 -11.74 8.73 -31.51
N GLN A 129 -11.41 9.42 -32.60
CA GLN A 129 -10.36 10.42 -32.63
C GLN A 129 -10.66 11.60 -31.68
N ARG A 130 -11.92 12.07 -31.65
CA ARG A 130 -12.34 13.10 -30.67
C ARG A 130 -12.14 12.61 -29.24
N GLN A 131 -12.59 11.40 -28.89
CA GLN A 131 -12.39 10.84 -27.54
C GLN A 131 -10.90 10.71 -27.15
N VAL A 132 -10.03 10.36 -28.12
CA VAL A 132 -8.57 10.33 -27.90
C VAL A 132 -8.04 11.72 -27.65
N GLN A 133 -8.47 12.72 -28.41
CA GLN A 133 -8.04 14.10 -28.26
C GLN A 133 -8.50 14.68 -26.90
N ASP A 134 -9.76 14.49 -26.53
CA ASP A 134 -10.31 14.95 -25.24
C ASP A 134 -9.54 14.31 -24.07
N MET A 135 -9.22 13.01 -24.18
CA MET A 135 -8.44 12.31 -23.18
C MET A 135 -6.99 12.82 -23.12
N ALA A 136 -6.36 13.05 -24.28
CA ALA A 136 -5.01 13.60 -24.35
C ALA A 136 -4.94 15.00 -23.72
N GLN A 137 -5.94 15.83 -23.97
CA GLN A 137 -6.06 17.16 -23.37
C GLN A 137 -6.19 17.10 -21.86
N SER A 138 -7.03 16.18 -21.34
CA SER A 138 -7.24 16.01 -19.89
C SER A 138 -5.97 15.62 -19.13
N LEU A 139 -5.03 14.94 -19.81
CA LEU A 139 -3.74 14.49 -19.27
C LEU A 139 -2.54 15.33 -19.74
N LYS A 140 -2.79 16.41 -20.52
CA LYS A 140 -1.76 17.33 -21.05
C LYS A 140 -0.70 16.59 -21.89
N ILE A 141 -1.12 15.66 -22.75
CA ILE A 141 -0.26 14.85 -23.62
C ILE A 141 -0.56 14.99 -25.11
N GLU A 142 -1.25 16.07 -25.54
CA GLU A 142 -1.61 16.31 -26.94
C GLU A 142 -0.37 16.33 -27.84
N HIS A 143 0.72 16.92 -27.33
CA HIS A 143 2.01 17.04 -28.04
C HIS A 143 2.74 15.69 -28.21
N LEU A 144 2.24 14.61 -27.60
CA LEU A 144 2.81 13.26 -27.69
C LEU A 144 2.04 12.35 -28.64
N LEU A 145 0.87 12.74 -29.15
CA LEU A 145 -0.05 11.87 -29.87
C LEU A 145 0.59 11.17 -31.08
N ASP A 146 1.52 11.81 -31.76
CA ASP A 146 2.22 11.26 -32.93
C ASP A 146 3.50 10.51 -32.59
N ARG A 147 3.94 10.53 -31.33
CA ARG A 147 5.16 9.84 -30.89
C ARG A 147 4.91 8.37 -30.60
N LYS A 148 5.91 7.53 -30.83
CA LYS A 148 5.93 6.12 -30.41
C LYS A 148 6.52 5.98 -29.00
N PRO A 149 6.20 4.91 -28.27
CA PRO A 149 6.68 4.68 -26.88
C PRO A 149 8.19 4.81 -26.70
N GLY A 150 8.99 4.35 -27.70
CA GLY A 150 10.45 4.48 -27.67
C GLY A 150 10.97 5.92 -27.71
N GLN A 151 10.14 6.88 -28.09
CA GLN A 151 10.47 8.32 -28.18
C GLN A 151 9.99 9.12 -26.95
N MET A 152 9.52 8.43 -25.90
CA MET A 152 8.91 9.03 -24.71
C MET A 152 9.71 8.74 -23.45
N SER A 153 9.71 9.67 -22.52
CA SER A 153 10.20 9.41 -21.16
C SER A 153 9.30 8.44 -20.39
N GLY A 154 9.77 7.91 -19.24
CA GLY A 154 8.99 7.02 -18.37
C GLY A 154 7.63 7.63 -17.97
N GLY A 155 7.62 8.87 -17.48
CA GLY A 155 6.39 9.57 -17.10
C GLY A 155 5.46 9.85 -18.30
N GLN A 156 5.99 10.12 -19.48
CA GLN A 156 5.19 10.28 -20.70
C GLN A 156 4.52 8.97 -21.09
N ARG A 157 5.25 7.85 -21.06
CA ARG A 157 4.69 6.50 -21.31
C ARG A 157 3.59 6.15 -20.32
N GLN A 158 3.80 6.47 -19.04
CA GLN A 158 2.81 6.28 -17.99
C GLN A 158 1.51 7.05 -18.29
N ARG A 159 1.58 8.35 -18.59
CA ARG A 159 0.39 9.15 -18.93
C ARG A 159 -0.35 8.61 -20.14
N VAL A 160 0.35 8.12 -21.17
CA VAL A 160 -0.28 7.44 -22.32
C VAL A 160 -0.97 6.14 -21.91
N ALA A 161 -0.35 5.35 -21.02
CA ALA A 161 -0.99 4.12 -20.48
C ALA A 161 -2.24 4.42 -19.65
N LEU A 162 -2.19 5.46 -18.82
CA LEU A 162 -3.34 5.96 -18.07
C LEU A 162 -4.45 6.45 -19.01
N ALA A 163 -4.11 7.25 -20.05
CA ALA A 163 -5.07 7.69 -21.07
C ALA A 163 -5.77 6.50 -21.75
N ARG A 164 -4.99 5.48 -22.13
CA ARG A 164 -5.53 4.24 -22.74
C ARG A 164 -6.48 3.50 -21.80
N ALA A 165 -6.16 3.46 -20.51
CA ALA A 165 -7.00 2.82 -19.50
C ALA A 165 -8.32 3.57 -19.31
N MET A 166 -8.27 4.91 -19.25
CA MET A 166 -9.42 5.77 -18.96
C MET A 166 -10.39 5.98 -20.11
N VAL A 167 -9.90 5.98 -21.35
CA VAL A 167 -10.70 6.36 -22.53
C VAL A 167 -11.98 5.53 -22.69
N ARG A 168 -12.03 4.33 -22.09
CA ARG A 168 -13.20 3.45 -22.07
C ARG A 168 -14.23 3.80 -20.99
N ARG A 169 -13.93 4.70 -20.06
CA ARG A 169 -14.74 4.94 -18.86
C ARG A 169 -15.05 3.62 -18.14
N PRO A 170 -14.04 2.98 -17.56
CA PRO A 170 -14.20 1.70 -16.88
C PRO A 170 -15.07 1.84 -15.63
N ALA A 171 -15.65 0.71 -15.16
CA ALA A 171 -16.34 0.64 -13.88
C ALA A 171 -15.38 0.43 -12.70
N LEU A 172 -14.13 0.03 -12.97
CA LEU A 172 -13.10 -0.30 -11.98
C LEU A 172 -11.71 -0.03 -12.55
N PHE A 173 -10.85 0.59 -11.76
CA PHE A 173 -9.44 0.79 -12.05
C PHE A 173 -8.55 -0.20 -11.29
N LEU A 174 -7.61 -0.82 -12.00
CA LEU A 174 -6.59 -1.69 -11.44
C LEU A 174 -5.21 -1.17 -11.85
N MET A 175 -4.31 -0.98 -10.89
CA MET A 175 -2.97 -0.48 -11.14
C MET A 175 -1.94 -1.39 -10.47
N ASP A 176 -1.09 -2.04 -11.26
CA ASP A 176 -0.04 -2.93 -10.78
C ASP A 176 1.31 -2.22 -10.83
N GLU A 177 1.74 -1.66 -9.71
CA GLU A 177 3.01 -0.92 -9.52
C GLU A 177 3.28 0.14 -10.61
N PRO A 178 2.35 1.06 -10.91
CA PRO A 178 2.48 1.93 -12.07
C PRO A 178 3.60 2.98 -11.96
N LEU A 179 4.18 3.19 -10.77
CA LEU A 179 5.24 4.15 -10.51
C LEU A 179 6.63 3.52 -10.36
N SER A 180 6.74 2.20 -10.34
CA SER A 180 8.00 1.48 -10.05
C SER A 180 9.14 1.79 -11.03
N ASN A 181 8.82 2.11 -12.28
CA ASN A 181 9.78 2.41 -13.35
C ASN A 181 10.15 3.91 -13.48
N LEU A 182 9.76 4.74 -12.50
CA LEU A 182 10.08 6.17 -12.45
C LEU A 182 11.19 6.44 -11.43
N ASP A 183 12.01 7.44 -11.72
CA ASP A 183 12.93 7.99 -10.72
C ASP A 183 12.17 8.68 -9.56
N ALA A 184 12.87 8.92 -8.45
CA ALA A 184 12.26 9.43 -7.21
C ALA A 184 11.53 10.79 -7.41
N ASN A 185 12.12 11.71 -8.19
CA ASN A 185 11.54 13.02 -8.41
C ASN A 185 10.26 12.97 -9.26
N LEU A 186 10.31 12.20 -10.34
CA LEU A 186 9.13 11.99 -11.19
C LEU A 186 8.02 11.24 -10.45
N ARG A 187 8.37 10.31 -9.55
CA ARG A 187 7.42 9.55 -8.76
C ARG A 187 6.56 10.44 -7.86
N VAL A 188 7.16 11.45 -7.21
CA VAL A 188 6.42 12.41 -6.36
C VAL A 188 5.36 13.15 -7.15
N HIS A 189 5.69 13.65 -8.35
CA HIS A 189 4.72 14.34 -9.20
C HIS A 189 3.64 13.40 -9.75
N ALA A 190 4.02 12.19 -10.15
CA ALA A 190 3.11 11.20 -10.72
C ALA A 190 2.07 10.68 -9.70
N ARG A 191 2.38 10.67 -8.40
CA ARG A 191 1.41 10.35 -7.32
C ARG A 191 0.22 11.29 -7.38
N GLY A 192 0.47 12.62 -7.41
CA GLY A 192 -0.59 13.62 -7.50
C GLY A 192 -1.46 13.45 -8.75
N GLU A 193 -0.82 13.17 -9.89
CA GLU A 193 -1.54 12.95 -11.16
C GLU A 193 -2.46 11.72 -11.11
N ILE A 194 -2.02 10.62 -10.48
CA ILE A 194 -2.85 9.42 -10.31
C ILE A 194 -4.05 9.70 -9.41
N VAL A 195 -3.85 10.40 -8.29
CA VAL A 195 -4.94 10.77 -7.37
C VAL A 195 -5.96 11.67 -8.07
N ASP A 196 -5.51 12.69 -8.80
CA ASP A 196 -6.39 13.58 -9.56
C ASP A 196 -7.17 12.82 -10.64
N LEU A 197 -6.53 11.88 -11.28
CA LEU A 197 -7.11 11.03 -12.31
C LEU A 197 -8.18 10.11 -11.72
N HIS A 198 -7.89 9.46 -10.59
CA HIS A 198 -8.84 8.64 -9.85
C HIS A 198 -10.08 9.44 -9.45
N ARG A 199 -9.89 10.63 -8.84
CA ARG A 199 -10.99 11.52 -8.45
C ARG A 199 -11.89 11.91 -9.61
N ARG A 200 -11.30 12.21 -10.79
CA ARG A 200 -12.07 12.51 -12.01
C ARG A 200 -12.82 11.30 -12.55
N ALA A 201 -12.27 10.11 -12.41
CA ALA A 201 -12.91 8.87 -12.86
C ALA A 201 -14.09 8.49 -11.95
N GLY A 202 -14.00 8.74 -10.64
CA GLY A 202 -15.06 8.49 -9.65
C GLY A 202 -15.44 7.01 -9.52
N VAL A 203 -14.49 6.10 -9.81
CA VAL A 203 -14.70 4.65 -9.75
C VAL A 203 -13.76 4.02 -8.75
N PRO A 204 -14.11 2.86 -8.15
CA PRO A 204 -13.21 2.15 -7.25
C PRO A 204 -11.86 1.89 -7.91
N THR A 205 -10.78 2.03 -7.15
CA THR A 205 -9.43 1.79 -7.61
C THR A 205 -8.71 0.83 -6.68
N LEU A 206 -8.14 -0.25 -7.24
CA LEU A 206 -7.17 -1.10 -6.55
C LEU A 206 -5.77 -0.78 -7.08
N TYR A 207 -4.91 -0.34 -6.19
CA TYR A 207 -3.54 0.10 -6.49
C TYR A 207 -2.53 -0.77 -5.77
N VAL A 208 -1.74 -1.54 -6.50
CA VAL A 208 -0.66 -2.35 -5.93
C VAL A 208 0.62 -1.54 -5.92
N THR A 209 1.28 -1.50 -4.78
CA THR A 209 2.62 -0.92 -4.63
C THR A 209 3.44 -1.67 -3.58
N HIS A 210 4.75 -1.59 -3.69
CA HIS A 210 5.70 -1.95 -2.64
C HIS A 210 6.22 -0.72 -1.88
N ASP A 211 5.90 0.49 -2.34
CA ASP A 211 6.28 1.76 -1.69
C ASP A 211 5.21 2.14 -0.66
N GLN A 212 5.59 2.11 0.62
CA GLN A 212 4.70 2.45 1.74
C GLN A 212 4.25 3.91 1.68
N ALA A 213 5.12 4.83 1.25
CA ALA A 213 4.80 6.24 1.16
C ALA A 213 3.73 6.52 0.08
N GLU A 214 3.72 5.74 -1.02
CA GLU A 214 2.64 5.79 -2.01
C GLU A 214 1.31 5.39 -1.37
N ALA A 215 1.27 4.23 -0.72
CA ALA A 215 0.05 3.72 -0.09
C ALA A 215 -0.52 4.67 0.97
N LEU A 216 0.35 5.16 1.87
CA LEU A 216 -0.06 6.03 2.98
C LEU A 216 -0.48 7.43 2.54
N SER A 217 0.06 7.93 1.39
CA SER A 217 -0.22 9.29 0.90
C SER A 217 -1.35 9.39 -0.12
N MET A 218 -1.69 8.29 -0.81
CA MET A 218 -2.63 8.31 -1.93
C MET A 218 -3.96 7.64 -1.62
N ALA A 219 -3.98 6.64 -0.74
CA ALA A 219 -5.13 5.78 -0.54
C ALA A 219 -6.11 6.30 0.52
N ASP A 220 -7.40 6.04 0.29
CA ASP A 220 -8.44 6.20 1.32
C ASP A 220 -8.34 5.09 2.35
N ARG A 221 -8.08 3.84 1.90
CA ARG A 221 -7.75 2.70 2.77
C ARG A 221 -6.57 1.91 2.21
N VAL A 222 -5.81 1.34 3.14
CA VAL A 222 -4.66 0.47 2.85
C VAL A 222 -5.00 -0.95 3.25
N ALA A 223 -4.81 -1.90 2.34
CA ALA A 223 -4.97 -3.33 2.54
C ALA A 223 -3.59 -3.98 2.68
N VAL A 224 -3.23 -4.44 3.88
CA VAL A 224 -1.96 -5.11 4.12
C VAL A 224 -2.12 -6.61 3.94
N MET A 225 -1.43 -7.15 2.93
CA MET A 225 -1.40 -8.58 2.61
C MET A 225 -0.08 -9.21 3.02
N ILE A 226 -0.13 -10.29 3.79
CA ILE A 226 1.06 -11.04 4.22
C ILE A 226 0.78 -12.53 4.07
N ALA A 227 1.70 -13.25 3.44
CA ALA A 227 1.64 -14.70 3.24
C ALA A 227 0.29 -15.21 2.70
N GLY A 228 -0.33 -14.44 1.78
CA GLY A 228 -1.60 -14.79 1.15
C GLY A 228 -2.85 -14.44 1.94
N ASN A 229 -2.72 -13.79 3.09
CA ASN A 229 -3.83 -13.32 3.92
C ASN A 229 -3.95 -11.79 3.86
N LEU A 230 -5.16 -11.26 3.93
CA LEU A 230 -5.43 -9.86 4.21
C LEU A 230 -5.48 -9.68 5.73
N LEU A 231 -4.44 -9.09 6.31
CA LEU A 231 -4.34 -8.95 7.77
C LEU A 231 -5.10 -7.73 8.29
N GLN A 232 -5.12 -6.63 7.51
CA GLN A 232 -5.84 -5.41 7.91
C GLN A 232 -6.22 -4.59 6.67
N LEU A 233 -7.39 -3.96 6.73
CA LEU A 233 -7.86 -2.97 5.77
C LEU A 233 -8.40 -1.78 6.58
N ALA A 234 -7.70 -0.65 6.56
CA ALA A 234 -8.05 0.54 7.34
C ALA A 234 -7.53 1.82 6.66
N SER A 235 -7.90 2.98 7.18
CA SER A 235 -7.31 4.25 6.75
C SER A 235 -5.80 4.27 7.00
N PRO A 236 -5.01 5.05 6.24
CA PRO A 236 -3.56 5.14 6.42
C PRO A 236 -3.14 5.42 7.86
N GLN A 237 -3.82 6.34 8.52
CA GLN A 237 -3.54 6.68 9.92
C GLN A 237 -3.84 5.51 10.85
N ALA A 238 -5.03 4.91 10.75
CA ALA A 238 -5.42 3.80 11.62
C ALA A 238 -4.49 2.58 11.47
N ILE A 239 -4.05 2.27 10.24
CA ILE A 239 -3.18 1.13 9.99
C ILE A 239 -1.75 1.34 10.52
N TYR A 240 -1.32 2.62 10.62
CA TYR A 240 -0.03 3.00 11.16
C TYR A 240 -0.05 3.09 12.69
N ASP A 241 -1.09 3.73 13.27
CA ASP A 241 -1.19 4.01 14.70
C ASP A 241 -1.70 2.79 15.50
N ASP A 242 -2.63 2.01 14.94
CA ASP A 242 -3.25 0.85 15.58
C ASP A 242 -3.27 -0.40 14.67
N PRO A 243 -2.09 -0.97 14.37
CA PRO A 243 -1.99 -2.18 13.58
C PRO A 243 -2.63 -3.38 14.30
N ALA A 244 -3.52 -4.09 13.59
CA ALA A 244 -4.25 -5.24 14.13
C ALA A 244 -3.35 -6.48 14.37
N HIS A 245 -2.18 -6.51 13.75
CA HIS A 245 -1.23 -7.63 13.85
C HIS A 245 0.20 -7.10 13.85
N ILE A 246 1.10 -7.78 14.58
CA ILE A 246 2.51 -7.40 14.68
C ILE A 246 3.22 -7.35 13.31
N GLU A 247 2.84 -8.23 12.38
CA GLU A 247 3.39 -8.23 11.03
C GLU A 247 2.99 -6.98 10.24
N VAL A 248 1.79 -6.42 10.48
CA VAL A 248 1.38 -5.13 9.92
C VAL A 248 2.25 -4.01 10.50
N ALA A 249 2.47 -4.01 11.82
CA ALA A 249 3.33 -3.05 12.49
C ALA A 249 4.78 -3.10 11.98
N ARG A 250 5.33 -4.32 11.79
CA ARG A 250 6.69 -4.57 11.28
C ARG A 250 6.85 -4.22 9.80
N PHE A 251 5.78 -4.37 9.02
CA PHE A 251 5.82 -4.06 7.60
C PHE A 251 5.80 -2.56 7.34
N LEU A 252 5.07 -1.78 8.15
CA LEU A 252 4.89 -0.34 7.96
C LEU A 252 5.87 0.47 8.82
N GLY A 253 6.50 1.47 8.20
CA GLY A 253 7.44 2.39 8.84
C GLY A 253 8.89 2.12 8.45
N GLN A 254 9.67 3.21 8.35
CA GLN A 254 11.12 3.21 8.13
C GLN A 254 11.75 4.25 9.05
N PRO A 255 12.60 3.82 9.99
CA PRO A 255 12.95 2.43 10.33
C PRO A 255 11.77 1.58 10.82
N ARG A 256 11.98 0.25 10.92
CA ARG A 256 10.97 -0.67 11.43
C ARG A 256 10.65 -0.38 12.89
N ILE A 257 9.43 -0.74 13.31
CA ILE A 257 9.01 -0.70 14.70
C ILE A 257 9.94 -1.55 15.58
N ASN A 258 10.33 -1.02 16.73
CA ASN A 258 11.07 -1.78 17.74
C ASN A 258 10.14 -2.81 18.38
N THR A 259 10.64 -4.03 18.60
CA THR A 259 9.87 -5.10 19.23
C THR A 259 10.67 -5.72 20.38
N LEU A 260 10.01 -5.90 21.51
CA LEU A 260 10.62 -6.39 22.75
C LEU A 260 9.69 -7.42 23.36
N ASP A 261 10.21 -8.65 23.51
CA ASP A 261 9.44 -9.74 24.10
C ASP A 261 9.47 -9.63 25.62
N THR A 262 8.33 -9.83 26.26
CA THR A 262 8.14 -9.76 27.71
C THR A 262 7.03 -10.71 28.13
N ARG A 263 6.71 -10.72 29.44
CA ARG A 263 5.62 -11.54 29.98
C ARG A 263 4.63 -10.67 30.74
N VAL A 264 3.39 -11.09 30.71
CA VAL A 264 2.30 -10.48 31.48
C VAL A 264 2.49 -10.83 32.95
N THR A 265 2.45 -9.81 33.82
CA THR A 265 2.54 -9.98 35.28
C THR A 265 1.20 -10.38 35.90
N SER A 266 1.20 -10.73 37.21
CA SER A 266 -0.02 -11.05 37.98
C SER A 266 -1.09 -9.96 37.95
N ASP A 267 -0.68 -8.69 37.87
CA ASP A 267 -1.55 -7.52 37.81
C ASP A 267 -2.04 -7.21 36.39
N LYS A 268 -1.88 -8.13 35.46
CA LYS A 268 -2.15 -7.93 34.03
C LYS A 268 -1.40 -6.72 33.45
N THR A 269 -0.19 -6.47 33.91
CA THR A 269 0.67 -5.42 33.38
C THR A 269 1.85 -6.04 32.60
N VAL A 270 2.40 -5.23 31.71
CA VAL A 270 3.68 -5.49 31.03
C VAL A 270 4.59 -4.33 31.32
N LYS A 271 5.87 -4.61 31.65
CA LYS A 271 6.83 -3.58 32.02
C LYS A 271 8.09 -3.66 31.13
N LEU A 272 8.57 -2.50 30.73
CA LEU A 272 9.84 -2.33 30.08
C LEU A 272 10.42 -0.95 30.43
N GLY A 273 11.40 -0.91 31.32
CA GLY A 273 11.92 0.36 31.83
C GLY A 273 10.82 1.25 32.40
N ASN A 274 10.66 2.46 31.87
CA ASN A 274 9.61 3.41 32.27
C ASN A 274 8.23 3.08 31.69
N ILE A 275 8.15 2.10 30.78
CA ILE A 275 6.88 1.67 30.18
C ILE A 275 6.20 0.70 31.13
N CYS A 276 5.00 1.04 31.58
CA CYS A 276 4.12 0.14 32.29
C CYS A 276 2.73 0.23 31.65
N LEU A 277 2.25 -0.87 31.10
CA LEU A 277 0.97 -0.93 30.39
C LEU A 277 0.08 -1.98 31.04
N THR A 278 -1.16 -1.62 31.34
CA THR A 278 -2.19 -2.61 31.68
C THR A 278 -2.68 -3.25 30.39
N VAL A 279 -2.69 -4.57 30.34
CA VAL A 279 -3.18 -5.35 29.21
C VAL A 279 -4.57 -5.86 29.52
N SER A 280 -5.53 -5.58 28.64
CA SER A 280 -6.92 -6.03 28.79
C SER A 280 -7.23 -7.20 27.83
N GLY A 281 -8.30 -7.93 28.11
CA GLY A 281 -8.78 -9.04 27.28
C GLY A 281 -8.33 -10.41 27.78
N ALA A 282 -7.99 -11.31 26.84
CA ALA A 282 -7.71 -12.73 27.13
C ALA A 282 -6.31 -13.01 27.72
N ALA A 283 -5.47 -11.97 27.86
CA ALA A 283 -4.12 -12.13 28.41
C ALA A 283 -4.12 -12.61 29.85
N ARG A 284 -3.29 -13.61 30.16
CA ARG A 284 -3.12 -14.23 31.49
C ARG A 284 -1.71 -13.99 32.00
N GLU A 285 -1.56 -14.08 33.32
CA GLU A 285 -0.23 -14.06 33.94
C GLU A 285 0.68 -15.11 33.31
N GLY A 286 1.91 -14.73 33.01
CA GLY A 286 2.93 -15.58 32.40
C GLY A 286 2.86 -15.66 30.86
N ASP A 287 1.79 -15.19 30.24
CA ASP A 287 1.69 -15.19 28.77
C ASP A 287 2.84 -14.37 28.16
N GLU A 288 3.45 -14.94 27.13
CA GLU A 288 4.45 -14.24 26.32
C GLU A 288 3.77 -13.22 25.40
N VAL A 289 4.26 -12.00 25.42
CA VAL A 289 3.74 -10.89 24.61
C VAL A 289 4.89 -10.05 24.08
N THR A 290 4.65 -9.36 22.99
CA THR A 290 5.62 -8.43 22.40
C THR A 290 5.13 -6.99 22.58
N ILE A 291 5.96 -6.16 23.24
CA ILE A 291 5.80 -4.70 23.23
C ILE A 291 6.41 -4.17 21.95
N ALA A 292 5.69 -3.31 21.23
CA ALA A 292 6.17 -2.68 20.01
C ALA A 292 6.09 -1.14 20.11
N ILE A 293 7.17 -0.46 19.70
CA ILE A 293 7.28 1.00 19.81
C ILE A 293 7.92 1.55 18.54
N ARG A 294 7.26 2.55 17.94
CA ARG A 294 7.79 3.23 16.76
C ARG A 294 9.07 4.00 17.09
N PRO A 295 10.06 4.05 16.18
CA PRO A 295 11.32 4.78 16.39
C PRO A 295 11.14 6.27 16.76
N GLU A 296 10.14 6.94 16.20
CA GLU A 296 9.79 8.33 16.48
C GLU A 296 9.15 8.57 17.84
N HIS A 297 8.73 7.52 18.54
CA HIS A 297 8.16 7.57 19.89
C HIS A 297 9.16 7.19 20.97
N LEU A 298 10.43 6.97 20.59
CA LEU A 298 11.54 6.83 21.53
C LEU A 298 12.28 8.16 21.68
N ARG A 299 12.47 8.56 22.91
CA ARG A 299 13.32 9.70 23.31
C ARG A 299 14.64 9.19 23.85
N VAL A 300 15.72 9.85 23.46
CA VAL A 300 17.08 9.53 23.90
C VAL A 300 17.61 10.71 24.69
N SER A 301 18.07 10.46 25.90
CA SER A 301 18.61 11.49 26.80
C SER A 301 19.96 11.06 27.37
N SER A 302 20.64 12.00 28.04
CA SER A 302 21.74 11.66 28.92
C SER A 302 21.32 10.63 29.98
N PRO A 303 22.21 9.84 30.54
CA PRO A 303 21.93 8.83 31.54
C PRO A 303 20.93 9.33 32.62
N ASN A 304 19.81 8.66 32.76
CA ASN A 304 18.70 9.02 33.65
C ASN A 304 18.14 7.73 34.30
N PRO A 305 17.98 7.68 35.65
CA PRO A 305 17.43 6.52 36.33
C PRO A 305 16.03 6.08 35.89
N SER A 306 15.22 7.00 35.35
CA SER A 306 13.86 6.71 34.87
C SER A 306 13.82 6.04 33.49
N GLY A 307 14.95 6.04 32.74
CA GLY A 307 15.04 5.44 31.42
C GLY A 307 15.72 4.07 31.43
N VAL A 308 15.62 3.37 30.30
CA VAL A 308 16.38 2.14 30.09
C VAL A 308 17.82 2.51 29.69
N ALA A 309 18.81 2.04 30.45
CA ALA A 309 20.22 2.29 30.14
C ALA A 309 20.61 1.60 28.82
N ALA A 310 21.31 2.33 27.98
CA ALA A 310 21.79 1.86 26.68
C ALA A 310 23.06 2.56 26.26
N HIS A 311 23.70 2.05 25.21
CA HIS A 311 24.84 2.69 24.55
C HIS A 311 24.49 2.92 23.08
N VAL A 312 24.90 4.08 22.56
CA VAL A 312 24.78 4.37 21.12
C VAL A 312 25.75 3.45 20.36
N GLU A 313 25.23 2.61 19.46
CA GLU A 313 26.04 1.79 18.58
C GLU A 313 26.51 2.60 17.37
N ARG A 314 25.57 3.24 16.67
CA ARG A 314 25.83 4.06 15.47
C ARG A 314 24.74 5.08 15.23
N LEU A 315 25.07 6.09 14.42
CA LEU A 315 24.16 7.12 13.96
C LEU A 315 24.18 7.17 12.43
N GLU A 316 23.02 7.37 11.82
CA GLU A 316 22.86 7.60 10.38
C GLU A 316 22.21 8.97 10.17
N PHE A 317 22.92 9.91 9.57
CA PHE A 317 22.39 11.24 9.25
C PHE A 317 21.72 11.22 7.88
N LEU A 318 20.41 11.47 7.82
CA LEU A 318 19.60 11.47 6.60
C LEU A 318 19.12 12.88 6.18
N GLY A 319 19.80 13.92 6.65
CA GLY A 319 19.46 15.32 6.37
C GLY A 319 18.46 15.88 7.39
N SER A 320 17.19 15.67 7.23
CA SER A 320 16.14 16.12 8.17
C SER A 320 15.98 15.25 9.41
N GLU A 321 16.55 14.06 9.41
CA GLU A 321 16.41 13.03 10.45
C GLU A 321 17.75 12.39 10.76
N VAL A 322 17.90 11.92 12.01
CA VAL A 322 19.02 11.09 12.47
C VAL A 322 18.46 9.80 13.02
N ILE A 323 18.91 8.67 12.47
CA ILE A 323 18.57 7.36 12.99
C ILE A 323 19.65 6.94 13.97
N VAL A 324 19.26 6.68 15.21
CA VAL A 324 20.17 6.28 16.31
C VAL A 324 19.91 4.83 16.66
N TYR A 325 20.92 3.99 16.49
CA TYR A 325 20.90 2.58 16.90
C TYR A 325 21.53 2.46 18.27
N MET A 326 20.83 1.81 19.20
CA MET A 326 21.23 1.71 20.60
C MET A 326 21.17 0.26 21.07
N VAL A 327 22.20 -0.16 21.77
CA VAL A 327 22.29 -1.50 22.37
C VAL A 327 21.94 -1.39 23.86
N ILE A 328 21.08 -2.29 24.31
CA ILE A 328 20.74 -2.51 25.71
C ILE A 328 21.38 -3.82 26.14
N ASP A 329 22.02 -3.84 27.28
CA ASP A 329 22.63 -5.06 27.83
C ASP A 329 21.56 -6.14 28.04
N GLY A 330 21.81 -7.34 27.50
CA GLY A 330 20.89 -8.46 27.57
C GLY A 330 19.82 -8.53 26.45
N LEU A 331 19.78 -7.56 25.52
CA LEU A 331 18.96 -7.65 24.32
C LEU A 331 19.80 -8.03 23.09
N ASN A 332 19.27 -8.96 22.28
CA ASN A 332 19.94 -9.45 21.07
C ASN A 332 19.83 -8.51 19.86
N GLN A 333 18.99 -7.48 19.93
CA GLN A 333 18.76 -6.55 18.84
C GLN A 333 18.84 -5.10 19.31
N PRO A 334 19.45 -4.20 18.52
CA PRO A 334 19.47 -2.79 18.86
C PRO A 334 18.07 -2.20 18.80
N LEU A 335 17.77 -1.27 19.70
CA LEU A 335 16.64 -0.37 19.58
C LEU A 335 17.00 0.79 18.66
N VAL A 336 16.04 1.23 17.89
CA VAL A 336 16.21 2.29 16.90
C VAL A 336 15.33 3.48 17.29
N ALA A 337 15.93 4.65 17.45
CA ALA A 337 15.21 5.91 17.59
C ALA A 337 15.37 6.77 16.33
N LYS A 338 14.33 7.53 16.04
CA LYS A 338 14.30 8.51 14.96
C LYS A 338 14.23 9.90 15.57
N LEU A 339 15.31 10.65 15.47
CA LEU A 339 15.48 11.95 16.11
C LEU A 339 15.64 13.06 15.04
N THR A 340 15.38 14.28 15.44
CA THR A 340 15.79 15.45 14.67
C THR A 340 17.31 15.69 14.83
N PRO A 341 17.99 16.38 13.90
CA PRO A 341 19.38 16.76 14.05
C PRO A 341 19.69 17.56 15.33
N ALA A 342 18.71 18.33 15.82
CA ALA A 342 18.86 19.09 17.05
C ALA A 342 18.88 18.18 18.29
N GLU A 343 18.03 17.17 18.34
CA GLU A 343 17.97 16.19 19.44
C GLU A 343 19.21 15.28 19.45
N ALA A 344 19.73 14.93 18.27
CA ALA A 344 20.92 14.08 18.15
C ALA A 344 22.25 14.86 18.33
N LYS A 345 22.18 16.16 18.56
CA LYS A 345 23.39 17.00 18.66
C LYS A 345 24.27 16.57 19.84
N GLY A 346 25.56 16.29 19.55
CA GLY A 346 26.54 15.86 20.54
C GLY A 346 26.54 14.36 20.83
N MET A 347 25.63 13.58 20.24
CA MET A 347 25.67 12.12 20.33
C MET A 347 26.81 11.54 19.49
N SER A 348 27.44 10.50 20.01
CA SER A 348 28.53 9.78 19.34
C SER A 348 28.43 8.28 19.66
N ALA A 349 29.10 7.47 18.84
CA ALA A 349 29.22 6.03 19.10
C ALA A 349 29.81 5.74 20.47
N SER A 350 29.37 4.69 21.11
CA SER A 350 29.71 4.23 22.47
C SER A 350 29.27 5.18 23.60
N MET A 351 28.54 6.26 23.30
CA MET A 351 28.04 7.17 24.33
C MET A 351 26.96 6.49 25.17
N PRO A 352 27.02 6.53 26.52
CA PRO A 352 25.95 6.04 27.38
C PRO A 352 24.75 6.99 27.30
N VAL A 353 23.55 6.41 27.16
CA VAL A 353 22.29 7.12 27.04
C VAL A 353 21.20 6.42 27.84
N SER A 354 20.09 7.10 28.06
CA SER A 354 18.84 6.52 28.56
C SER A 354 17.75 6.63 27.52
N ILE A 355 17.04 5.53 27.30
CA ILE A 355 15.91 5.43 26.37
C ILE A 355 14.61 5.56 27.17
N LEU A 356 13.74 6.44 26.73
CA LEU A 356 12.41 6.66 27.28
C LEU A 356 11.39 6.48 26.16
N ALA A 357 10.30 5.80 26.43
CA ALA A 357 9.19 5.74 25.49
C ALA A 357 8.15 6.80 25.80
N GLU A 358 7.51 7.33 24.77
CA GLU A 358 6.37 8.23 24.96
C GLU A 358 5.18 7.47 25.57
N PRO A 359 4.58 8.00 26.66
CA PRO A 359 3.43 7.38 27.29
C PRO A 359 2.28 7.17 26.29
N GLY A 360 1.67 5.97 26.30
CA GLY A 360 0.52 5.65 25.46
C GLY A 360 0.84 5.34 23.98
N ARG A 361 2.14 5.37 23.59
CA ARG A 361 2.57 5.05 22.21
C ARG A 361 3.10 3.64 22.03
N ALA A 362 3.22 2.89 23.11
CA ALA A 362 3.59 1.48 23.05
C ALA A 362 2.38 0.60 22.75
N LEU A 363 2.57 -0.37 21.88
CA LEU A 363 1.56 -1.34 21.45
C LEU A 363 1.91 -2.71 22.04
N VAL A 364 0.93 -3.53 22.34
CA VAL A 364 1.16 -4.89 22.86
C VAL A 364 0.50 -5.90 21.93
N PHE A 365 1.25 -6.97 21.61
CA PHE A 365 0.77 -8.05 20.76
C PHE A 365 0.91 -9.39 21.49
N ALA A 366 -0.10 -10.24 21.32
CA ALA A 366 -0.06 -11.62 21.81
C ALA A 366 0.95 -12.47 21.02
N GLN A 367 1.24 -13.66 21.50
CA GLN A 367 2.14 -14.62 20.85
C GLN A 367 1.69 -15.00 19.43
N ASP A 368 0.37 -15.02 19.18
CA ASP A 368 -0.19 -15.25 17.82
C ASP A 368 -0.07 -14.02 16.90
N GLY A 369 0.51 -12.93 17.37
CA GLY A 369 0.73 -11.68 16.65
C GLY A 369 -0.45 -10.72 16.67
N LYS A 370 -1.59 -11.07 17.26
CA LYS A 370 -2.75 -10.18 17.32
C LYS A 370 -2.57 -9.05 18.33
N ARG A 371 -3.13 -7.90 18.00
CA ARG A 371 -3.13 -6.71 18.86
C ARG A 371 -3.90 -6.98 20.16
N LEU A 372 -3.28 -6.68 21.29
CA LEU A 372 -3.93 -6.66 22.59
C LEU A 372 -4.26 -5.21 22.97
N SER A 373 -5.45 -4.98 23.48
CA SER A 373 -5.82 -3.68 24.02
C SER A 373 -4.97 -3.38 25.26
N SER A 374 -4.31 -2.23 25.26
CA SER A 374 -3.43 -1.82 26.36
C SER A 374 -3.59 -0.34 26.67
N GLN A 375 -3.45 0.02 27.95
CA GLN A 375 -3.51 1.39 28.41
C GLN A 375 -2.29 1.69 29.31
N PRO A 376 -1.73 2.91 29.24
CA PRO A 376 -0.69 3.31 30.19
C PRO A 376 -1.20 3.25 31.62
N VAL A 377 -0.38 2.74 32.52
CA VAL A 377 -0.65 2.84 33.96
C VAL A 377 -0.33 4.27 34.37
N THR A 378 -1.34 5.02 34.82
CA THR A 378 -1.14 6.37 35.36
C THR A 378 -0.46 6.28 36.73
N ALA A 379 0.38 7.27 37.07
CA ALA A 379 1.14 7.29 38.33
C ALA A 379 0.24 7.13 39.57
N ASP A 380 -1.00 7.61 39.53
CA ASP A 380 -1.99 7.47 40.63
C ASP A 380 -2.39 6.01 40.92
N ALA A 381 -2.25 5.09 39.90
CA ALA A 381 -2.58 3.68 40.12
C ALA A 381 -1.45 2.88 40.82
N LEU A 382 -0.24 3.41 40.84
CA LEU A 382 0.91 2.76 41.51
C LEU A 382 0.93 3.01 43.02
N GLU A 383 0.32 4.11 43.53
CA GLU A 383 0.24 4.41 44.97
C GLU A 383 -0.83 3.57 45.68
N VAL A 384 -1.88 3.12 44.99
CA VAL A 384 -2.96 2.31 45.56
C VAL A 384 -2.59 0.85 45.76
N ALA A 385 -1.56 0.33 45.06
CA ALA A 385 -1.15 -1.07 45.13
C ALA A 385 -0.08 -1.35 46.23
N HIS A 386 0.37 -0.34 46.98
CA HIS A 386 1.33 -0.43 48.09
C HIS A 386 0.82 0.16 49.41
N GLY A 387 -0.50 0.36 49.55
CA GLY A 387 -1.15 0.78 50.81
C GLY A 387 -1.80 -0.40 51.56
#